data_3196fa6e53c7ed385527d30e84184723
#
_entry.id   3196fa6e53c7ed385527d30e84184723
#
_cell.length_a   1.000
_cell.length_b   1.000
_cell.length_c   1.000
_cell.angle_alpha   90.00
_cell.angle_beta   90.00
_cell.angle_gamma   90.00
#
_symmetry.space_group_name_H-M   'P 1'
#
loop_
_entity.id
_entity.type
_entity.pdbx_description
1 polymer ?
#
loop_
_entity_poly.entity_id
_entity_poly.type
_entity_poly.pdbx_seq_one_letter_code
_entity_poly.pdbx_strand_id
1 'polypeptide(L)'
;MCDRSHSVRTFILWAVICIAANIFCAFPNAFDGDQMCWQGWTRSLISDGFAGFSGNYPPVYVLWLWAVGKFYAFFGMEVYRNFLLKFLCLVPVYFAHVGLLQLAWSWMQNRKIGELHGHLILGIIALNPALLATGPVWGQVDLFPAFLAMLSLSCALRPQKIVWSFPLFILSLLTKFQMIAFLPVLGALWIRRAKIAWKGIPMAALWVFVVLLPFIVTGSLSQVMSSAYVKSASMYPYATFNAANLWMILAGNIHPDNVPLFGLSPEGLGRFVTINVIGKVLFVLFSLGIFIRSLGTRNPRKAFRFCALTGLAFFVLLPEMHERYIVCAVPPALLWLSRSRAGAFPWALLFSCLVAGNVQMVHGFRGEGLWVPFSFAVCTAFLLFVLDGAFPGQKRKIVALLQKIPPWTGLPYVLLFIAVFGMVVYKAFIMSPVSAALSEKEVLVYDLEKVRSEQGYKSPATGKSVEGNPLTAGGKVYRDGIGAHAPSKLVYRLPKGADSLRFGYAVDDESSSGELRFIIRLDNQIAWTSGVVRSRDTPVFTGVSVRGAKTVTLELSPQGSDSGDHGDWLLPVVSTR
;
A
#
# COMPACT_ATOMS: atom_id res chain seq x y z
N MET A 1 36.57 23.98 -10.51
CA MET A 1 35.23 23.73 -11.10
C MET A 1 34.96 22.25 -11.01
N CYS A 2 34.09 21.78 -10.14
CA CYS A 2 33.71 20.38 -10.12
C CYS A 2 32.85 20.15 -11.38
N ASP A 3 33.26 19.17 -12.17
CA ASP A 3 32.72 18.93 -13.49
C ASP A 3 31.20 18.67 -13.42
N ARG A 4 30.39 19.65 -13.83
CA ARG A 4 28.92 19.57 -13.85
C ARG A 4 28.42 18.41 -14.73
N SER A 5 29.23 17.98 -15.69
CA SER A 5 28.89 16.92 -16.64
C SER A 5 28.82 15.54 -15.96
N HIS A 6 29.73 15.25 -15.06
CA HIS A 6 29.71 14.00 -14.28
C HIS A 6 28.51 13.90 -13.34
N SER A 7 28.17 15.00 -12.68
CA SER A 7 27.00 15.06 -11.78
C SER A 7 25.65 14.83 -12.48
N VAL A 8 25.49 15.33 -13.72
CA VAL A 8 24.27 15.10 -14.53
C VAL A 8 24.20 13.64 -15.01
N ARG A 9 25.31 13.06 -15.46
CA ARG A 9 25.37 11.65 -15.87
C ARG A 9 24.98 10.72 -14.72
N THR A 10 25.47 10.97 -13.52
CA THR A 10 25.11 10.21 -12.32
C THR A 10 23.61 10.29 -12.04
N PHE A 11 23.00 11.47 -12.15
CA PHE A 11 21.56 11.63 -11.99
C PHE A 11 20.77 10.82 -13.05
N ILE A 12 21.14 10.95 -14.33
CA ILE A 12 20.46 10.24 -15.43
C ILE A 12 20.54 8.73 -15.22
N LEU A 13 21.72 8.20 -14.87
CA LEU A 13 21.90 6.78 -14.58
C LEU A 13 20.90 6.30 -13.53
N TRP A 14 20.83 6.99 -12.38
CA TRP A 14 19.93 6.58 -11.29
C TRP A 14 18.47 6.84 -11.60
N ALA A 15 18.13 7.83 -12.43
CA ALA A 15 16.77 8.04 -12.90
C ALA A 15 16.31 6.87 -13.81
N VAL A 16 17.18 6.40 -14.72
CA VAL A 16 16.90 5.23 -15.56
C VAL A 16 16.74 3.97 -14.71
N ILE A 17 17.65 3.73 -13.76
CA ILE A 17 17.55 2.58 -12.84
C ILE A 17 16.27 2.67 -12.01
N CYS A 18 15.91 3.85 -11.52
CA CYS A 18 14.66 4.08 -10.77
C CYS A 18 13.42 3.72 -11.60
N ILE A 19 13.34 4.18 -12.85
CA ILE A 19 12.25 3.85 -13.75
C ILE A 19 12.19 2.35 -14.01
N ALA A 20 13.33 1.73 -14.34
CA ALA A 20 13.43 0.30 -14.59
C ALA A 20 12.99 -0.52 -13.37
N ALA A 21 13.41 -0.13 -12.16
CA ALA A 21 13.02 -0.79 -10.92
C ALA A 21 11.50 -0.67 -10.65
N ASN A 22 10.92 0.51 -10.89
CA ASN A 22 9.47 0.70 -10.75
C ASN A 22 8.68 -0.17 -11.75
N ILE A 23 9.07 -0.19 -13.02
CA ILE A 23 8.42 -1.01 -14.05
C ILE A 23 8.57 -2.50 -13.69
N PHE A 24 9.78 -2.95 -13.35
CA PHE A 24 10.05 -4.32 -12.95
C PHE A 24 9.18 -4.74 -11.75
N CYS A 25 9.14 -3.93 -10.68
CA CYS A 25 8.32 -4.20 -9.50
C CYS A 25 6.82 -4.06 -9.73
N ALA A 26 6.38 -3.51 -10.87
CA ALA A 26 4.95 -3.42 -11.21
C ALA A 26 4.40 -4.69 -11.90
N PHE A 27 5.25 -5.57 -12.43
CA PHE A 27 4.80 -6.80 -13.09
C PHE A 27 3.99 -7.74 -12.20
N PRO A 28 4.35 -7.97 -10.91
CA PRO A 28 3.53 -8.78 -10.03
C PRO A 28 2.14 -8.19 -9.84
N ASN A 29 1.17 -9.05 -9.53
CA ASN A 29 -0.18 -8.58 -9.19
C ASN A 29 -0.14 -7.66 -7.98
N ALA A 30 -0.94 -6.58 -8.02
CA ALA A 30 -1.14 -5.71 -6.88
C ALA A 30 -1.98 -6.41 -5.80
N PHE A 31 -2.10 -5.77 -4.63
CA PHE A 31 -3.05 -6.20 -3.62
C PHE A 31 -4.48 -6.17 -4.18
N ASP A 32 -5.17 -7.30 -4.12
CA ASP A 32 -6.41 -7.55 -4.83
C ASP A 32 -7.50 -6.52 -4.55
N GLY A 33 -7.77 -6.24 -3.29
CA GLY A 33 -8.81 -5.30 -2.89
C GLY A 33 -8.61 -3.91 -3.50
N ASP A 34 -7.38 -3.43 -3.53
CA ASP A 34 -7.06 -2.11 -4.11
C ASP A 34 -7.19 -2.13 -5.65
N GLN A 35 -6.75 -3.20 -6.29
CA GLN A 35 -6.84 -3.31 -7.75
C GLN A 35 -8.29 -3.48 -8.24
N MET A 36 -9.13 -4.17 -7.45
CA MET A 36 -10.59 -4.22 -7.69
C MET A 36 -11.21 -2.83 -7.62
N CYS A 37 -10.82 -2.03 -6.62
CA CYS A 37 -11.26 -0.65 -6.52
C CYS A 37 -10.85 0.18 -7.74
N TRP A 38 -9.58 0.09 -8.18
CA TRP A 38 -9.11 0.79 -9.38
C TRP A 38 -9.90 0.41 -10.63
N GLN A 39 -10.16 -0.88 -10.83
CA GLN A 39 -10.97 -1.36 -11.94
C GLN A 39 -12.40 -0.83 -11.88
N GLY A 40 -13.09 -1.01 -10.74
CA GLY A 40 -14.47 -0.57 -10.57
C GLY A 40 -14.62 0.94 -10.73
N TRP A 41 -13.73 1.72 -10.10
CA TRP A 41 -13.77 3.18 -10.20
C TRP A 41 -13.45 3.69 -11.61
N THR A 42 -12.49 3.07 -12.31
CA THR A 42 -12.18 3.42 -13.70
C THR A 42 -13.35 3.12 -14.62
N ARG A 43 -14.02 1.97 -14.43
CA ARG A 43 -15.22 1.60 -15.19
C ARG A 43 -16.36 2.60 -14.97
N SER A 44 -16.69 2.92 -13.71
CA SER A 44 -17.76 3.86 -13.40
C SER A 44 -17.48 5.27 -13.93
N LEU A 45 -16.20 5.70 -13.95
CA LEU A 45 -15.79 6.96 -14.56
C LEU A 45 -15.94 6.97 -16.10
N ILE A 46 -15.88 5.81 -16.74
CA ILE A 46 -16.14 5.67 -18.20
C ILE A 46 -17.64 5.74 -18.47
N SER A 47 -18.46 4.94 -17.75
CA SER A 47 -19.90 4.80 -17.99
C SER A 47 -20.70 6.02 -17.53
N ASP A 48 -20.46 6.50 -16.31
CA ASP A 48 -21.31 7.49 -15.63
C ASP A 48 -20.59 8.81 -15.36
N GLY A 49 -19.33 8.92 -15.77
CA GLY A 49 -18.50 10.09 -15.52
C GLY A 49 -18.24 10.35 -14.03
N PHE A 50 -18.02 11.61 -13.66
CA PHE A 50 -17.71 11.97 -12.26
C PHE A 50 -18.93 11.79 -11.33
N ALA A 51 -20.15 11.82 -11.85
CA ALA A 51 -21.36 11.58 -11.07
C ALA A 51 -21.47 10.12 -10.57
N GLY A 52 -20.96 9.16 -11.34
CA GLY A 52 -20.94 7.74 -10.96
C GLY A 52 -19.82 7.34 -10.02
N PHE A 53 -18.86 8.24 -9.71
CA PHE A 53 -17.74 7.89 -8.85
C PHE A 53 -18.17 7.68 -7.39
N SER A 54 -18.05 6.45 -6.91
CA SER A 54 -18.42 6.05 -5.54
C SER A 54 -17.20 5.79 -4.62
N GLY A 55 -15.98 6.03 -5.10
CA GLY A 55 -14.75 5.77 -4.37
C GLY A 55 -14.48 6.77 -3.24
N ASN A 56 -13.49 6.45 -2.43
CA ASN A 56 -13.06 7.24 -1.27
C ASN A 56 -11.76 8.03 -1.50
N TYR A 57 -11.35 8.22 -2.75
CA TYR A 57 -10.17 8.99 -3.09
C TYR A 57 -10.48 10.46 -3.36
N PRO A 58 -9.55 11.38 -2.96
CA PRO A 58 -9.69 12.80 -3.22
C PRO A 58 -9.58 13.17 -4.71
N PRO A 59 -10.10 14.35 -5.10
CA PRO A 59 -10.34 14.76 -6.49
C PRO A 59 -9.17 14.61 -7.46
N VAL A 60 -7.94 14.94 -7.05
CA VAL A 60 -6.77 14.91 -7.96
C VAL A 60 -6.51 13.51 -8.51
N TYR A 61 -6.63 12.49 -7.67
CA TYR A 61 -6.40 11.13 -8.15
C TYR A 61 -7.60 10.58 -8.93
N VAL A 62 -8.81 11.04 -8.63
CA VAL A 62 -10.02 10.71 -9.43
C VAL A 62 -9.90 11.25 -10.85
N LEU A 63 -9.35 12.46 -11.04
CA LEU A 63 -9.05 13.01 -12.37
C LEU A 63 -8.05 12.14 -13.13
N TRP A 64 -7.05 11.58 -12.44
CA TRP A 64 -6.10 10.66 -13.05
C TRP A 64 -6.79 9.36 -13.49
N LEU A 65 -7.61 8.74 -12.62
CA LEU A 65 -8.37 7.54 -12.97
C LEU A 65 -9.33 7.78 -14.16
N TRP A 66 -9.94 8.96 -14.21
CA TRP A 66 -10.74 9.36 -15.37
C TRP A 66 -9.90 9.43 -16.65
N ALA A 67 -8.69 9.98 -16.60
CA ALA A 67 -7.77 10.00 -17.74
C ALA A 67 -7.36 8.58 -18.16
N VAL A 68 -7.11 7.68 -17.20
CA VAL A 68 -6.88 6.24 -17.48
C VAL A 68 -8.11 5.62 -18.15
N GLY A 69 -9.31 5.92 -17.66
CA GLY A 69 -10.56 5.47 -18.29
C GLY A 69 -10.71 5.96 -19.73
N LYS A 70 -10.40 7.24 -20.00
CA LYS A 70 -10.42 7.80 -21.37
C LYS A 70 -9.39 7.14 -22.29
N PHE A 71 -8.22 6.74 -21.76
CA PHE A 71 -7.26 5.95 -22.51
C PHE A 71 -7.86 4.60 -22.95
N TYR A 72 -8.47 3.85 -22.04
CA TYR A 72 -9.12 2.59 -22.37
C TYR A 72 -10.25 2.77 -23.40
N ALA A 73 -11.11 3.76 -23.21
CA ALA A 73 -12.21 4.07 -24.11
C ALA A 73 -11.72 4.47 -25.51
N PHE A 74 -10.64 5.24 -25.60
CA PHE A 74 -10.05 5.69 -26.88
C PHE A 74 -9.55 4.49 -27.73
N PHE A 75 -8.96 3.47 -27.08
CA PHE A 75 -8.50 2.26 -27.75
C PHE A 75 -9.55 1.15 -27.87
N GLY A 76 -10.80 1.39 -27.43
CA GLY A 76 -11.86 0.38 -27.44
C GLY A 76 -11.56 -0.83 -26.53
N MET A 77 -10.73 -0.65 -25.50
CA MET A 77 -10.32 -1.73 -24.60
C MET A 77 -11.20 -1.78 -23.37
N GLU A 78 -11.51 -2.98 -22.91
CA GLU A 78 -12.13 -3.15 -21.60
C GLU A 78 -11.12 -3.01 -20.44
N VAL A 79 -11.61 -2.50 -19.31
CA VAL A 79 -10.78 -2.30 -18.11
C VAL A 79 -10.73 -3.59 -17.31
N TYR A 80 -9.62 -4.34 -17.44
CA TYR A 80 -9.36 -5.55 -16.65
C TYR A 80 -8.28 -5.34 -15.59
N ARG A 81 -8.32 -6.16 -14.53
CA ARG A 81 -7.27 -6.26 -13.51
C ARG A 81 -6.03 -6.93 -14.11
N ASN A 82 -5.17 -6.15 -14.74
CA ASN A 82 -3.96 -6.63 -15.40
C ASN A 82 -2.79 -5.65 -15.18
N PHE A 83 -1.63 -6.00 -15.73
CA PHE A 83 -0.45 -5.15 -15.69
C PHE A 83 -0.70 -3.75 -16.25
N LEU A 84 -1.44 -3.63 -17.38
CA LEU A 84 -1.68 -2.35 -18.03
C LEU A 84 -2.47 -1.39 -17.13
N LEU A 85 -3.56 -1.87 -16.50
CA LEU A 85 -4.33 -1.06 -15.56
C LEU A 85 -3.47 -0.61 -14.39
N LYS A 86 -2.75 -1.55 -13.77
CA LYS A 86 -1.84 -1.26 -12.66
C LYS A 86 -0.79 -0.23 -13.06
N PHE A 87 -0.14 -0.45 -14.22
CA PHE A 87 0.89 0.45 -14.75
C PHE A 87 0.36 1.87 -14.96
N LEU A 88 -0.79 2.02 -15.63
CA LEU A 88 -1.40 3.32 -15.90
C LEU A 88 -1.84 4.03 -14.60
N CYS A 89 -2.45 3.32 -13.67
CA CYS A 89 -2.83 3.89 -12.37
C CYS A 89 -1.61 4.39 -11.58
N LEU A 90 -0.44 3.76 -11.73
CA LEU A 90 0.78 4.10 -10.99
C LEU A 90 1.71 5.09 -11.69
N VAL A 91 1.40 5.55 -12.91
CA VAL A 91 2.24 6.56 -13.60
C VAL A 91 2.58 7.76 -12.72
N PRO A 92 1.64 8.38 -11.95
CA PRO A 92 2.00 9.46 -11.04
C PRO A 92 3.02 9.06 -9.97
N VAL A 93 3.02 7.79 -9.52
CA VAL A 93 3.97 7.26 -8.54
C VAL A 93 5.38 7.16 -9.14
N TYR A 94 5.50 6.71 -10.38
CA TYR A 94 6.79 6.64 -11.08
C TYR A 94 7.40 8.03 -11.27
N PHE A 95 6.60 9.00 -11.70
CA PHE A 95 7.02 10.40 -11.76
C PHE A 95 7.42 10.96 -10.40
N ALA A 96 6.66 10.64 -9.35
CA ALA A 96 6.96 11.06 -7.99
C ALA A 96 8.29 10.48 -7.48
N HIS A 97 8.59 9.22 -7.80
CA HIS A 97 9.84 8.57 -7.40
C HIS A 97 11.06 9.23 -8.07
N VAL A 98 11.00 9.45 -9.39
CA VAL A 98 12.04 10.19 -10.13
C VAL A 98 12.10 11.65 -9.65
N GLY A 99 10.96 12.28 -9.38
CA GLY A 99 10.88 13.63 -8.82
C GLY A 99 11.55 13.74 -7.44
N LEU A 100 11.38 12.75 -6.57
CA LEU A 100 12.06 12.70 -5.28
C LEU A 100 13.57 12.57 -5.45
N LEU A 101 14.01 11.74 -6.40
CA LEU A 101 15.41 11.61 -6.78
C LEU A 101 15.99 12.96 -7.26
N GLN A 102 15.25 13.68 -8.11
CA GLN A 102 15.62 15.00 -8.60
C GLN A 102 15.67 16.05 -7.48
N LEU A 103 14.73 16.02 -6.55
CA LEU A 103 14.76 16.89 -5.37
C LEU A 103 16.02 16.64 -4.54
N ALA A 104 16.32 15.39 -4.23
CA ALA A 104 17.53 15.02 -3.49
C ALA A 104 18.80 15.49 -4.22
N TRP A 105 18.89 15.22 -5.51
CA TRP A 105 19.97 15.69 -6.36
C TRP A 105 20.12 17.21 -6.33
N SER A 106 19.00 17.98 -6.45
CA SER A 106 19.01 19.44 -6.40
C SER A 106 19.50 19.99 -5.04
N TRP A 107 19.25 19.26 -3.94
CA TRP A 107 19.74 19.62 -2.62
C TRP A 107 21.22 19.25 -2.40
N MET A 108 21.78 18.35 -3.22
CA MET A 108 23.19 17.97 -3.20
C MET A 108 24.08 18.92 -4.02
N GLN A 109 23.58 19.53 -5.10
CA GLN A 109 24.35 20.34 -6.05
C GLN A 109 25.19 21.45 -5.44
N ASN A 110 24.71 22.09 -4.37
CA ASN A 110 25.40 23.18 -3.70
C ASN A 110 26.34 22.68 -2.58
N ARG A 111 26.76 21.41 -2.64
CA ARG A 111 27.62 20.80 -1.62
C ARG A 111 28.77 20.06 -2.27
N LYS A 112 29.96 20.15 -1.65
CA LYS A 112 31.09 19.30 -1.99
C LYS A 112 30.80 17.86 -1.53
N ILE A 113 30.09 17.09 -2.35
CA ILE A 113 29.79 15.67 -2.14
C ILE A 113 30.67 14.88 -3.08
N GLY A 114 31.48 13.95 -2.54
CA GLY A 114 32.26 13.05 -3.37
C GLY A 114 31.34 12.17 -4.24
N GLU A 115 31.82 11.79 -5.41
CA GLU A 115 31.06 11.05 -6.42
C GLU A 115 30.42 9.77 -5.85
N LEU A 116 31.20 8.95 -5.15
CA LEU A 116 30.71 7.73 -4.49
C LEU A 116 29.53 7.99 -3.55
N HIS A 117 29.57 9.07 -2.78
CA HIS A 117 28.47 9.41 -1.89
C HIS A 117 27.23 9.90 -2.66
N GLY A 118 27.42 10.56 -3.79
CA GLY A 118 26.34 10.92 -4.69
C GLY A 118 25.61 9.68 -5.22
N HIS A 119 26.39 8.70 -5.70
CA HIS A 119 25.86 7.40 -6.15
C HIS A 119 25.13 6.66 -5.03
N LEU A 120 25.69 6.60 -3.82
CA LEU A 120 25.05 5.93 -2.68
C LEU A 120 23.70 6.56 -2.30
N ILE A 121 23.63 7.90 -2.22
CA ILE A 121 22.38 8.60 -1.86
C ILE A 121 21.32 8.38 -2.94
N LEU A 122 21.68 8.57 -4.21
CA LEU A 122 20.72 8.39 -5.32
C LEU A 122 20.31 6.92 -5.46
N GLY A 123 21.23 5.97 -5.26
CA GLY A 123 20.94 4.54 -5.27
C GLY A 123 19.98 4.12 -4.17
N ILE A 124 20.18 4.62 -2.94
CA ILE A 124 19.26 4.36 -1.80
C ILE A 124 17.86 4.91 -2.09
N ILE A 125 17.75 6.03 -2.81
CA ILE A 125 16.44 6.58 -3.18
C ILE A 125 15.82 5.76 -4.33
N ALA A 126 16.58 5.52 -5.41
CA ALA A 126 16.10 4.85 -6.61
C ALA A 126 15.64 3.40 -6.35
N LEU A 127 16.35 2.69 -5.46
CA LEU A 127 16.10 1.29 -5.11
C LEU A 127 15.51 1.15 -3.69
N ASN A 128 14.79 2.18 -3.22
CA ASN A 128 14.25 2.16 -1.87
C ASN A 128 13.19 1.09 -1.70
N PRO A 129 13.38 0.09 -0.79
CA PRO A 129 12.44 -1.03 -0.64
C PRO A 129 11.08 -0.60 -0.13
N ALA A 130 10.97 0.47 0.66
CA ALA A 130 9.70 0.99 1.13
C ALA A 130 8.88 1.60 -0.02
N LEU A 131 9.53 2.40 -0.88
CA LEU A 131 8.86 3.07 -2.00
C LEU A 131 8.46 2.06 -3.08
N LEU A 132 9.31 1.05 -3.33
CA LEU A 132 9.01 -0.03 -4.28
C LEU A 132 7.94 -0.98 -3.75
N ALA A 133 7.97 -1.31 -2.45
CA ALA A 133 6.98 -2.20 -1.83
C ALA A 133 5.58 -1.57 -1.79
N THR A 134 5.47 -0.30 -1.39
CA THR A 134 4.17 0.37 -1.27
C THR A 134 3.60 0.82 -2.62
N GLY A 135 4.44 1.32 -3.52
CA GLY A 135 4.05 1.79 -4.86
C GLY A 135 3.87 0.63 -5.84
N PRO A 136 4.90 0.30 -6.64
CA PRO A 136 4.75 -0.62 -7.77
C PRO A 136 4.41 -2.06 -7.36
N VAL A 137 4.86 -2.57 -6.21
CA VAL A 137 4.51 -3.93 -5.77
C VAL A 137 3.07 -3.98 -5.27
N TRP A 138 2.72 -3.18 -4.26
CA TRP A 138 1.37 -3.15 -3.69
C TRP A 138 0.32 -2.58 -4.66
N GLY A 139 0.67 -1.56 -5.43
CA GLY A 139 -0.26 -0.81 -6.27
C GLY A 139 -0.79 0.47 -5.63
N GLN A 140 -0.13 1.03 -4.59
CA GLN A 140 -0.60 2.21 -3.88
C GLN A 140 0.06 3.50 -4.34
N VAL A 141 -0.66 4.62 -4.16
CA VAL A 141 -0.28 5.93 -4.70
C VAL A 141 0.35 6.87 -3.66
N ASP A 142 0.61 6.39 -2.46
CA ASP A 142 1.05 7.21 -1.31
C ASP A 142 2.30 8.06 -1.58
N LEU A 143 3.19 7.61 -2.45
CA LEU A 143 4.39 8.35 -2.82
C LEU A 143 4.08 9.63 -3.60
N PHE A 144 3.03 9.65 -4.42
CA PHE A 144 2.70 10.82 -5.23
C PHE A 144 2.29 12.03 -4.37
N PRO A 145 1.32 11.94 -3.45
CA PRO A 145 1.01 13.05 -2.55
C PRO A 145 2.19 13.39 -1.61
N ALA A 146 2.97 12.40 -1.15
CA ALA A 146 4.15 12.66 -0.34
C ALA A 146 5.22 13.44 -1.11
N PHE A 147 5.42 13.16 -2.38
CA PHE A 147 6.31 13.94 -3.27
C PHE A 147 5.84 15.38 -3.42
N LEU A 148 4.54 15.61 -3.66
CA LEU A 148 3.97 16.96 -3.77
C LEU A 148 4.19 17.75 -2.47
N ALA A 149 4.00 17.11 -1.30
CA ALA A 149 4.28 17.72 -0.01
C ALA A 149 5.79 18.03 0.18
N MET A 150 6.68 17.15 -0.27
CA MET A 150 8.13 17.39 -0.22
C MET A 150 8.58 18.48 -1.21
N LEU A 151 7.94 18.57 -2.36
CA LEU A 151 8.15 19.66 -3.32
C LEU A 151 7.69 21.00 -2.71
N SER A 152 6.52 21.01 -2.07
CA SER A 152 6.01 22.14 -1.29
C SER A 152 7.01 22.59 -0.22
N LEU A 153 7.51 21.64 0.60
CA LEU A 153 8.52 21.91 1.63
C LEU A 153 9.81 22.47 1.01
N SER A 154 10.27 21.90 -0.09
CA SER A 154 11.44 22.39 -0.81
C SER A 154 11.27 23.82 -1.33
N CYS A 155 10.06 24.17 -1.76
CA CYS A 155 9.69 25.56 -2.14
C CYS A 155 9.64 26.47 -0.92
N ALA A 156 9.03 26.04 0.20
CA ALA A 156 8.97 26.82 1.45
C ALA A 156 10.36 27.16 2.02
N LEU A 157 11.34 26.29 1.80
CA LEU A 157 12.72 26.49 2.25
C LEU A 157 13.53 27.44 1.37
N ARG A 158 13.06 27.75 0.15
CA ARG A 158 13.71 28.64 -0.82
C ARG A 158 12.93 29.95 -0.95
N PRO A 159 13.50 31.12 -0.57
CA PRO A 159 12.77 32.39 -0.58
C PRO A 159 12.10 32.73 -1.91
N GLN A 160 12.80 32.46 -3.02
CA GLN A 160 12.32 32.77 -4.37
C GLN A 160 11.17 31.86 -4.83
N LYS A 161 10.97 30.69 -4.18
CA LYS A 161 9.98 29.69 -4.58
C LYS A 161 8.85 29.49 -3.58
N ILE A 162 8.84 30.22 -2.46
CA ILE A 162 7.89 30.00 -1.36
C ILE A 162 6.41 30.17 -1.80
N VAL A 163 6.16 31.01 -2.82
CA VAL A 163 4.82 31.23 -3.37
C VAL A 163 4.20 29.92 -3.90
N TRP A 164 5.03 29.01 -4.44
CA TRP A 164 4.59 27.71 -4.94
C TRP A 164 4.31 26.68 -3.85
N SER A 165 4.75 26.95 -2.63
CA SER A 165 4.61 26.01 -1.53
C SER A 165 3.14 25.74 -1.18
N PHE A 166 2.32 26.78 -1.09
CA PHE A 166 0.90 26.69 -0.76
C PHE A 166 0.12 25.83 -1.78
N PRO A 167 0.13 26.18 -3.09
CA PRO A 167 -0.61 25.41 -4.09
C PRO A 167 -0.18 23.95 -4.16
N LEU A 168 1.13 23.67 -4.06
CA LEU A 168 1.63 22.28 -4.08
C LEU A 168 1.16 21.46 -2.87
N PHE A 169 1.08 22.09 -1.68
CA PHE A 169 0.57 21.39 -0.50
C PHE A 169 -0.93 21.12 -0.60
N ILE A 170 -1.70 22.08 -1.10
CA ILE A 170 -3.13 21.87 -1.33
C ILE A 170 -3.37 20.74 -2.33
N LEU A 171 -2.63 20.69 -3.45
CA LEU A 171 -2.71 19.56 -4.38
C LEU A 171 -2.35 18.22 -3.72
N SER A 172 -1.36 18.22 -2.83
CA SER A 172 -1.00 17.05 -2.03
C SER A 172 -2.18 16.56 -1.19
N LEU A 173 -2.89 17.46 -0.49
CA LEU A 173 -4.09 17.15 0.30
C LEU A 173 -5.28 16.71 -0.58
N LEU A 174 -5.45 17.33 -1.74
CA LEU A 174 -6.46 16.93 -2.73
C LEU A 174 -6.11 15.62 -3.47
N THR A 175 -4.92 15.07 -3.23
CA THR A 175 -4.52 13.73 -3.69
C THR A 175 -4.69 12.70 -2.59
N LYS A 176 -4.31 13.02 -1.34
CA LYS A 176 -4.47 12.15 -0.16
C LYS A 176 -4.33 12.96 1.13
N PHE A 177 -5.32 12.85 2.03
CA PHE A 177 -5.41 13.69 3.24
C PHE A 177 -4.28 13.46 4.25
N GLN A 178 -3.67 12.28 4.29
CA GLN A 178 -2.60 11.92 5.24
C GLN A 178 -1.41 12.90 5.23
N MET A 179 -1.24 13.63 4.13
CA MET A 179 -0.17 14.64 4.02
C MET A 179 -0.35 15.81 4.97
N ILE A 180 -1.50 15.94 5.65
CA ILE A 180 -1.74 16.88 6.74
C ILE A 180 -0.69 16.76 7.87
N ALA A 181 -0.06 15.58 8.01
CA ALA A 181 1.04 15.33 8.93
C ALA A 181 2.20 16.33 8.79
N PHE A 182 2.38 16.94 7.63
CA PHE A 182 3.47 17.89 7.37
C PHE A 182 3.08 19.35 7.64
N LEU A 183 1.80 19.61 7.89
CA LEU A 183 1.30 20.97 8.17
C LEU A 183 2.04 21.69 9.31
N PRO A 184 2.43 21.05 10.43
CA PRO A 184 3.14 21.73 11.50
C PRO A 184 4.44 22.39 11.03
N VAL A 185 5.22 21.72 10.18
CA VAL A 185 6.49 22.24 9.66
C VAL A 185 6.25 23.31 8.58
N LEU A 186 5.36 23.03 7.64
CA LEU A 186 5.02 23.94 6.54
C LEU A 186 4.36 25.22 7.08
N GLY A 187 3.40 25.11 7.99
CA GLY A 187 2.71 26.23 8.61
C GLY A 187 3.68 27.17 9.35
N ALA A 188 4.64 26.61 10.09
CA ALA A 188 5.68 27.40 10.72
C ALA A 188 6.55 28.17 9.71
N LEU A 189 6.91 27.54 8.58
CA LEU A 189 7.69 28.18 7.53
C LEU A 189 6.89 29.29 6.81
N TRP A 190 5.59 29.08 6.57
CA TRP A 190 4.70 30.07 5.97
C TRP A 190 4.51 31.28 6.87
N ILE A 191 4.22 31.08 8.17
CA ILE A 191 4.05 32.17 9.13
C ILE A 191 5.32 33.02 9.19
N ARG A 192 6.49 32.40 9.24
CA ARG A 192 7.77 33.13 9.25
C ARG A 192 8.02 34.01 8.03
N ARG A 193 7.43 33.68 6.91
CA ARG A 193 7.57 34.39 5.63
C ARG A 193 6.22 34.82 5.08
N ALA A 194 5.27 35.14 5.95
CA ALA A 194 3.89 35.38 5.61
C ALA A 194 3.73 36.40 4.48
N LYS A 195 4.46 37.53 4.53
CA LYS A 195 4.41 38.59 3.49
C LYS A 195 4.61 38.08 2.06
N ILE A 196 5.36 36.97 1.86
CA ILE A 196 5.64 36.41 0.55
C ILE A 196 4.80 35.14 0.32
N ALA A 197 4.71 34.28 1.34
CA ALA A 197 4.03 32.99 1.23
C ALA A 197 2.55 33.15 0.84
N TRP A 198 1.85 34.14 1.41
CA TRP A 198 0.43 34.38 1.16
C TRP A 198 0.12 34.81 -0.27
N LYS A 199 1.10 35.32 -1.02
CA LYS A 199 0.94 35.55 -2.46
C LYS A 199 0.66 34.26 -3.26
N GLY A 200 0.91 33.09 -2.68
CA GLY A 200 0.55 31.80 -3.25
C GLY A 200 -0.91 31.40 -3.06
N ILE A 201 -1.68 32.07 -2.19
CA ILE A 201 -3.09 31.72 -1.93
C ILE A 201 -3.97 31.87 -3.16
N PRO A 202 -3.91 32.97 -3.95
CA PRO A 202 -4.71 33.07 -5.17
C PRO A 202 -4.42 31.95 -6.18
N MET A 203 -3.14 31.58 -6.32
CA MET A 203 -2.74 30.45 -7.16
C MET A 203 -3.29 29.12 -6.63
N ALA A 204 -3.23 28.90 -5.31
CA ALA A 204 -3.82 27.71 -4.69
C ALA A 204 -5.33 27.66 -4.90
N ALA A 205 -6.04 28.78 -4.73
CA ALA A 205 -7.47 28.88 -4.98
C ALA A 205 -7.82 28.57 -6.46
N LEU A 206 -7.02 29.07 -7.40
CA LEU A 206 -7.18 28.76 -8.81
C LEU A 206 -6.99 27.26 -9.09
N TRP A 207 -5.97 26.63 -8.51
CA TRP A 207 -5.73 25.20 -8.70
C TRP A 207 -6.82 24.34 -8.06
N VAL A 208 -7.30 24.72 -6.87
CA VAL A 208 -8.47 24.09 -6.24
C VAL A 208 -9.68 24.18 -7.17
N PHE A 209 -9.98 25.38 -7.68
CA PHE A 209 -11.09 25.58 -8.60
C PHE A 209 -10.97 24.72 -9.86
N VAL A 210 -9.81 24.69 -10.51
CA VAL A 210 -9.56 23.88 -11.72
C VAL A 210 -9.73 22.38 -11.43
N VAL A 211 -9.19 21.90 -10.31
CA VAL A 211 -9.32 20.48 -9.90
C VAL A 211 -10.77 20.13 -9.58
N LEU A 212 -11.51 21.02 -8.94
CA LEU A 212 -12.90 20.76 -8.52
C LEU A 212 -13.93 21.04 -9.62
N LEU A 213 -13.56 21.78 -10.65
CA LEU A 213 -14.49 22.21 -11.72
C LEU A 213 -15.28 21.05 -12.35
N PRO A 214 -14.69 19.91 -12.73
CA PRO A 214 -15.44 18.78 -13.29
C PRO A 214 -16.52 18.25 -12.33
N PHE A 215 -16.21 18.22 -11.04
CA PHE A 215 -17.15 17.75 -10.00
C PHE A 215 -18.26 18.77 -9.70
N ILE A 216 -17.96 20.07 -9.83
CA ILE A 216 -18.95 21.15 -9.72
C ILE A 216 -19.94 21.06 -10.87
N VAL A 217 -19.43 20.96 -12.11
CA VAL A 217 -20.25 20.89 -13.33
C VAL A 217 -21.15 19.66 -13.36
N THR A 218 -20.68 18.53 -12.86
CA THR A 218 -21.47 17.27 -12.79
C THR A 218 -22.32 17.14 -11.54
N GLY A 219 -22.33 18.12 -10.62
CA GLY A 219 -23.05 18.07 -9.35
C GLY A 219 -22.53 17.06 -8.33
N SER A 220 -21.37 16.42 -8.60
CA SER A 220 -20.81 15.35 -7.77
C SER A 220 -19.87 15.82 -6.65
N LEU A 221 -19.63 17.13 -6.54
CA LEU A 221 -18.67 17.69 -5.59
C LEU A 221 -18.93 17.27 -4.14
N SER A 222 -20.16 17.40 -3.67
CA SER A 222 -20.53 17.05 -2.29
C SER A 222 -20.28 15.57 -2.00
N GLN A 223 -20.63 14.69 -2.94
CA GLN A 223 -20.42 13.25 -2.81
C GLN A 223 -18.93 12.90 -2.72
N VAL A 224 -18.11 13.41 -3.64
CA VAL A 224 -16.68 13.11 -3.69
C VAL A 224 -15.97 13.66 -2.45
N MET A 225 -16.25 14.90 -2.04
CA MET A 225 -15.65 15.49 -0.84
C MET A 225 -16.09 14.76 0.44
N SER A 226 -17.35 14.42 0.57
CA SER A 226 -17.84 13.63 1.72
C SER A 226 -17.19 12.25 1.76
N SER A 227 -17.12 11.54 0.64
CA SER A 227 -16.53 10.20 0.58
C SER A 227 -15.03 10.22 0.87
N ALA A 228 -14.29 11.21 0.32
CA ALA A 228 -12.85 11.30 0.46
C ALA A 228 -12.37 11.75 1.85
N TYR A 229 -13.11 12.60 2.54
CA TYR A 229 -12.62 13.23 3.78
C TYR A 229 -13.46 12.92 5.01
N VAL A 230 -14.80 12.84 4.88
CA VAL A 230 -15.68 12.59 6.03
C VAL A 230 -15.89 11.09 6.25
N LYS A 231 -16.39 10.39 5.24
CA LYS A 231 -16.67 8.94 5.34
C LYS A 231 -15.40 8.11 5.45
N SER A 232 -14.31 8.52 4.79
CA SER A 232 -13.01 7.83 4.90
C SER A 232 -12.44 7.89 6.32
N ALA A 233 -12.67 8.96 7.06
CA ALA A 233 -12.19 9.12 8.44
C ALA A 233 -12.90 8.20 9.44
N SER A 234 -14.07 7.65 9.09
CA SER A 234 -14.85 6.74 9.92
C SER A 234 -15.00 5.34 9.31
N MET A 235 -14.32 5.07 8.20
CA MET A 235 -14.45 3.81 7.47
C MET A 235 -13.86 2.62 8.23
N TYR A 236 -12.83 2.86 9.02
CA TYR A 236 -12.10 1.84 9.79
C TYR A 236 -11.99 2.28 11.26
N PRO A 237 -13.08 2.22 12.05
CA PRO A 237 -13.11 2.72 13.42
C PRO A 237 -12.39 1.77 14.39
N TYR A 238 -11.14 1.47 14.09
CA TYR A 238 -10.31 0.54 14.86
C TYR A 238 -9.06 1.22 15.40
N ALA A 239 -8.59 0.74 16.54
CA ALA A 239 -7.34 1.15 17.15
C ALA A 239 -6.18 1.10 16.13
N THR A 240 -6.15 0.04 15.34
CA THR A 240 -5.23 -0.14 14.22
C THR A 240 -5.80 -1.16 13.23
N PHE A 241 -5.46 -1.01 11.96
CA PHE A 241 -5.81 -1.95 10.88
C PHE A 241 -4.52 -2.44 10.21
N ASN A 242 -3.98 -3.53 10.71
CA ASN A 242 -2.71 -4.12 10.28
C ASN A 242 -1.51 -3.15 10.35
N ALA A 243 -1.56 -2.14 11.22
CA ALA A 243 -0.46 -1.20 11.39
C ALA A 243 0.31 -1.51 12.68
N ALA A 244 1.62 -1.73 12.54
CA ALA A 244 2.51 -1.99 13.67
C ALA A 244 2.83 -0.68 14.40
N ASN A 245 1.91 -0.18 15.20
CA ASN A 245 1.99 1.08 15.93
C ASN A 245 1.78 0.90 17.45
N LEU A 246 1.64 2.01 18.17
CA LEU A 246 1.40 2.01 19.63
C LEU A 246 0.12 1.23 19.99
N TRP A 247 -0.93 1.37 19.20
CA TRP A 247 -2.23 0.80 19.49
C TRP A 247 -2.28 -0.71 19.25
N MET A 248 -1.45 -1.23 18.35
CA MET A 248 -1.25 -2.68 18.20
C MET A 248 -0.72 -3.31 19.50
N ILE A 249 0.15 -2.60 20.22
CA ILE A 249 0.69 -3.07 21.51
C ILE A 249 -0.36 -3.01 22.62
N LEU A 250 -1.14 -1.92 22.65
CA LEU A 250 -2.04 -1.62 23.76
C LEU A 250 -3.41 -2.28 23.66
N ALA A 251 -3.91 -2.48 22.44
CA ALA A 251 -5.27 -2.96 22.21
C ALA A 251 -5.36 -4.13 21.20
N GLY A 252 -4.30 -4.38 20.44
CA GLY A 252 -4.32 -5.39 19.37
C GLY A 252 -4.90 -4.89 18.05
N ASN A 253 -4.93 -5.79 17.06
CA ASN A 253 -5.42 -5.49 15.72
C ASN A 253 -6.96 -5.48 15.67
N ILE A 254 -7.54 -4.57 14.89
CA ILE A 254 -9.01 -4.50 14.63
C ILE A 254 -9.83 -4.35 15.94
N HIS A 255 -9.25 -3.80 16.98
CA HIS A 255 -9.96 -3.46 18.19
C HIS A 255 -10.73 -2.14 17.99
N PRO A 256 -12.03 -2.04 18.36
CA PRO A 256 -12.79 -0.78 18.24
C PRO A 256 -12.09 0.36 18.98
N ASP A 257 -11.95 1.52 18.35
CA ASP A 257 -11.19 2.65 18.89
C ASP A 257 -11.99 3.58 19.82
N ASN A 258 -13.31 3.40 19.83
CA ASN A 258 -14.25 4.15 20.67
C ASN A 258 -14.56 3.50 22.02
N VAL A 259 -13.98 2.33 22.30
CA VAL A 259 -14.14 1.67 23.59
C VAL A 259 -13.31 2.42 24.65
N PRO A 260 -13.90 2.76 25.80
CA PRO A 260 -13.17 3.41 26.88
C PRO A 260 -12.04 2.52 27.39
N LEU A 261 -10.87 3.14 27.62
CA LEU A 261 -9.72 2.47 28.22
C LEU A 261 -9.90 2.29 29.73
N PHE A 262 -9.12 1.37 30.30
CA PHE A 262 -9.05 1.12 31.74
C PHE A 262 -10.37 0.68 32.39
N GLY A 263 -11.28 0.10 31.62
CA GLY A 263 -12.57 -0.39 32.12
C GLY A 263 -13.53 0.73 32.57
N LEU A 264 -13.33 1.95 32.09
CA LEU A 264 -14.22 3.07 32.37
C LEU A 264 -15.59 2.88 31.71
N SER A 265 -16.65 3.37 32.36
CA SER A 265 -17.99 3.40 31.76
C SER A 265 -18.00 4.24 30.50
N PRO A 266 -18.73 3.84 29.44
CA PRO A 266 -18.93 4.64 28.23
C PRO A 266 -19.56 6.02 28.47
N GLU A 267 -20.15 6.22 29.65
CA GLU A 267 -20.77 7.48 30.06
C GLU A 267 -19.78 8.42 30.77
N GLY A 268 -20.11 9.69 30.85
CA GLY A 268 -19.33 10.70 31.58
C GLY A 268 -17.90 10.86 31.01
N LEU A 269 -16.88 10.68 31.84
CA LEU A 269 -15.48 10.82 31.47
C LEU A 269 -14.99 9.72 30.52
N GLY A 270 -15.56 8.51 30.57
CA GLY A 270 -15.10 7.38 29.75
C GLY A 270 -15.19 7.66 28.26
N ARG A 271 -16.20 8.41 27.80
CA ARG A 271 -16.33 8.83 26.39
C ARG A 271 -15.14 9.64 25.85
N PHE A 272 -14.36 10.29 26.73
CA PHE A 272 -13.16 11.06 26.37
C PHE A 272 -11.86 10.28 26.57
N VAL A 273 -11.91 9.12 27.24
CA VAL A 273 -10.75 8.27 27.52
C VAL A 273 -10.76 7.06 26.60
N THR A 274 -10.96 7.29 25.31
CA THR A 274 -10.93 6.25 24.26
C THR A 274 -9.63 6.33 23.48
N ILE A 275 -9.28 5.24 22.79
CA ILE A 275 -8.11 5.20 21.89
C ILE A 275 -8.19 6.33 20.86
N ASN A 276 -9.39 6.54 20.29
CA ASN A 276 -9.64 7.56 19.28
C ASN A 276 -9.30 8.97 19.78
N VAL A 277 -9.78 9.33 20.96
CA VAL A 277 -9.55 10.67 21.53
C VAL A 277 -8.09 10.82 21.98
N ILE A 278 -7.56 9.86 22.74
CA ILE A 278 -6.20 9.93 23.27
C ILE A 278 -5.17 9.98 22.14
N GLY A 279 -5.29 9.15 21.13
CA GLY A 279 -4.36 9.14 19.98
C GLY A 279 -4.35 10.47 19.24
N LYS A 280 -5.53 11.04 18.97
CA LYS A 280 -5.65 12.35 18.34
C LYS A 280 -5.04 13.47 19.20
N VAL A 281 -5.30 13.46 20.50
CA VAL A 281 -4.70 14.43 21.45
C VAL A 281 -3.18 14.31 21.49
N LEU A 282 -2.64 13.09 21.60
CA LEU A 282 -1.18 12.87 21.61
C LEU A 282 -0.53 13.38 20.32
N PHE A 283 -1.13 13.09 19.16
CA PHE A 283 -0.61 13.57 17.89
C PHE A 283 -0.68 15.10 17.76
N VAL A 284 -1.76 15.73 18.19
CA VAL A 284 -1.92 17.20 18.17
C VAL A 284 -0.88 17.86 19.06
N LEU A 285 -0.71 17.40 20.31
CA LEU A 285 0.30 17.93 21.24
C LEU A 285 1.71 17.76 20.70
N PHE A 286 2.02 16.59 20.13
CA PHE A 286 3.31 16.35 19.50
C PHE A 286 3.54 17.29 18.31
N SER A 287 2.55 17.44 17.44
CA SER A 287 2.57 18.31 16.27
C SER A 287 2.74 19.79 16.66
N LEU A 288 2.09 20.23 17.74
CA LEU A 288 2.28 21.58 18.29
C LEU A 288 3.73 21.80 18.76
N GLY A 289 4.33 20.82 19.45
CA GLY A 289 5.74 20.88 19.84
C GLY A 289 6.69 21.01 18.65
N ILE A 290 6.42 20.26 17.56
CA ILE A 290 7.20 20.36 16.32
C ILE A 290 6.96 21.70 15.61
N PHE A 291 5.73 22.20 15.59
CA PHE A 291 5.38 23.50 15.04
C PHE A 291 6.19 24.63 15.74
N ILE A 292 6.17 24.69 17.07
CA ILE A 292 6.92 25.67 17.86
C ILE A 292 8.41 25.59 17.56
N ARG A 293 8.99 24.38 17.53
CA ARG A 293 10.41 24.19 17.16
C ARG A 293 10.73 24.59 15.73
N SER A 294 9.79 24.43 14.83
CA SER A 294 9.92 24.79 13.41
C SER A 294 9.90 26.29 13.19
N LEU A 295 9.21 27.07 14.03
CA LEU A 295 9.23 28.54 13.99
C LEU A 295 10.65 29.10 14.13
N GLY A 296 11.53 28.47 14.92
CA GLY A 296 12.94 28.83 15.06
C GLY A 296 13.87 28.33 13.94
N THR A 297 13.36 27.50 13.01
CA THR A 297 14.22 26.74 12.08
C THR A 297 14.34 27.41 10.72
N ARG A 298 15.59 27.73 10.29
CA ARG A 298 15.92 28.11 8.88
C ARG A 298 16.71 27.02 8.15
N ASN A 299 17.12 25.99 8.88
CA ASN A 299 17.99 24.95 8.35
C ASN A 299 17.18 23.84 7.67
N PRO A 300 17.38 23.59 6.35
CA PRO A 300 16.69 22.52 5.63
C PRO A 300 16.85 21.13 6.27
N ARG A 301 18.02 20.83 6.87
CA ARG A 301 18.25 19.56 7.57
C ARG A 301 17.25 19.35 8.71
N LYS A 302 17.01 20.41 9.51
CA LYS A 302 16.04 20.36 10.62
C LYS A 302 14.60 20.23 10.09
N ALA A 303 14.26 20.97 9.02
CA ALA A 303 12.92 20.91 8.43
C ALA A 303 12.59 19.51 7.88
N PHE A 304 13.47 18.90 7.10
CA PHE A 304 13.28 17.53 6.62
C PHE A 304 13.19 16.52 7.77
N ARG A 305 14.05 16.66 8.78
CA ARG A 305 14.00 15.82 9.97
C ARG A 305 12.69 15.96 10.74
N PHE A 306 12.19 17.17 10.90
CA PHE A 306 10.91 17.41 11.57
C PHE A 306 9.73 16.84 10.78
N CYS A 307 9.76 16.92 9.45
CA CYS A 307 8.76 16.25 8.61
C CYS A 307 8.84 14.72 8.72
N ALA A 308 10.04 14.13 8.75
CA ALA A 308 10.16 12.69 8.98
C ALA A 308 9.60 12.29 10.35
N LEU A 309 9.84 13.13 11.36
CA LEU A 309 9.37 12.92 12.73
C LEU A 309 7.83 13.04 12.83
N THR A 310 7.21 14.05 12.20
CA THR A 310 5.74 14.17 12.17
C THR A 310 5.09 13.07 11.35
N GLY A 311 5.69 12.64 10.24
CA GLY A 311 5.20 11.51 9.45
C GLY A 311 5.23 10.20 10.24
N LEU A 312 6.29 9.97 11.02
CA LEU A 312 6.37 8.80 11.91
C LEU A 312 5.41 8.90 13.09
N ALA A 313 5.29 10.09 13.71
CA ALA A 313 4.32 10.34 14.78
C ALA A 313 2.87 10.15 14.33
N PHE A 314 2.55 10.56 13.12
CA PHE A 314 1.24 10.33 12.49
C PHE A 314 0.89 8.84 12.50
N PHE A 315 1.82 7.98 12.12
CA PHE A 315 1.61 6.54 12.10
C PHE A 315 1.58 5.92 13.51
N VAL A 316 2.48 6.35 14.40
CA VAL A 316 2.65 5.73 15.72
C VAL A 316 1.57 6.14 16.71
N LEU A 317 1.16 7.41 16.70
CA LEU A 317 0.29 7.99 17.73
C LEU A 317 -1.19 7.99 17.34
N LEU A 318 -1.54 8.07 16.06
CA LEU A 318 -2.93 8.08 15.65
C LEU A 318 -3.52 6.65 15.61
N PRO A 319 -4.80 6.49 15.98
CA PRO A 319 -5.59 5.31 15.65
C PRO A 319 -6.00 5.30 14.17
N GLU A 320 -6.74 4.28 13.74
CA GLU A 320 -7.26 4.13 12.39
C GLU A 320 -6.15 4.05 11.31
N MET A 321 -4.94 3.64 11.70
CA MET A 321 -3.79 3.54 10.81
C MET A 321 -3.78 2.22 10.04
N HIS A 322 -3.40 2.32 8.75
CA HIS A 322 -3.09 1.17 7.90
C HIS A 322 -1.59 0.91 7.84
N GLU A 323 -1.24 -0.32 7.57
CA GLU A 323 0.14 -0.85 7.47
C GLU A 323 1.10 0.02 6.65
N ARG A 324 0.62 0.65 5.58
CA ARG A 324 1.43 1.44 4.62
C ARG A 324 1.61 2.91 4.99
N TYR A 325 0.82 3.45 5.93
CA TYR A 325 0.85 4.90 6.23
C TYR A 325 2.16 5.37 6.87
N ILE A 326 2.95 4.46 7.43
CA ILE A 326 4.32 4.74 7.88
C ILE A 326 5.22 5.25 6.74
N VAL A 327 4.88 5.02 5.46
CA VAL A 327 5.63 5.51 4.29
C VAL A 327 5.79 7.04 4.28
N CYS A 328 4.87 7.78 4.92
CA CYS A 328 4.98 9.24 5.04
C CYS A 328 6.29 9.71 5.68
N ALA A 329 6.95 8.89 6.52
CA ALA A 329 8.23 9.23 7.15
C ALA A 329 9.43 9.08 6.19
N VAL A 330 9.31 8.31 5.12
CA VAL A 330 10.45 7.93 4.24
C VAL A 330 10.91 9.07 3.31
N PRO A 331 10.05 9.71 2.49
CA PRO A 331 10.48 10.79 1.60
C PRO A 331 11.23 11.93 2.31
N PRO A 332 10.74 12.46 3.46
CA PRO A 332 11.49 13.49 4.17
C PRO A 332 12.82 12.98 4.78
N ALA A 333 12.90 11.71 5.21
CA ALA A 333 14.13 11.11 5.69
C ALA A 333 15.18 10.99 4.56
N LEU A 334 14.76 10.59 3.37
CA LEU A 334 15.62 10.53 2.17
C LEU A 334 16.11 11.92 1.74
N LEU A 335 15.25 12.95 1.79
CA LEU A 335 15.68 14.32 1.54
C LEU A 335 16.59 14.84 2.64
N TRP A 336 16.39 14.44 3.88
CA TRP A 336 17.34 14.75 4.96
C TRP A 336 18.71 14.11 4.70
N LEU A 337 18.75 12.87 4.20
CA LEU A 337 19.98 12.18 3.80
C LEU A 337 20.80 12.99 2.78
N SER A 338 20.15 13.63 1.80
CA SER A 338 20.81 14.51 0.83
C SER A 338 21.49 15.73 1.45
N ARG A 339 21.14 16.08 2.70
CA ARG A 339 21.65 17.24 3.43
C ARG A 339 22.55 16.88 4.63
N SER A 340 22.51 15.65 5.15
CA SER A 340 23.21 15.24 6.36
C SER A 340 23.62 13.78 6.30
N ARG A 341 24.83 13.49 5.87
CA ARG A 341 25.33 12.12 5.63
C ARG A 341 25.29 11.23 6.87
N ALA A 342 26.04 11.60 7.91
CA ALA A 342 26.23 10.76 9.09
C ALA A 342 24.98 10.67 9.99
N GLY A 343 24.18 11.75 10.06
CA GLY A 343 23.04 11.77 10.98
C GLY A 343 21.74 11.23 10.39
N ALA A 344 21.57 11.24 9.07
CA ALA A 344 20.34 10.82 8.42
C ALA A 344 20.40 9.39 7.86
N PHE A 345 21.58 8.88 7.56
CA PHE A 345 21.78 7.58 6.91
C PHE A 345 21.11 6.42 7.69
N PRO A 346 21.40 6.21 8.98
CA PRO A 346 20.79 5.11 9.71
C PRO A 346 19.29 5.23 9.82
N TRP A 347 18.76 6.47 9.98
CA TRP A 347 17.32 6.69 10.08
C TRP A 347 16.59 6.46 8.75
N ALA A 348 17.17 6.92 7.63
CA ALA A 348 16.59 6.70 6.32
C ALA A 348 16.51 5.21 5.98
N LEU A 349 17.54 4.43 6.28
CA LEU A 349 17.56 2.98 6.10
C LEU A 349 16.55 2.29 7.04
N LEU A 350 16.61 2.63 8.35
CA LEU A 350 15.72 2.03 9.34
C LEU A 350 14.24 2.25 8.98
N PHE A 351 13.84 3.48 8.62
CA PHE A 351 12.47 3.75 8.23
C PHE A 351 12.08 3.00 6.97
N SER A 352 12.97 2.91 5.98
CA SER A 352 12.72 2.12 4.77
C SER A 352 12.50 0.63 5.10
N CYS A 353 13.30 0.06 6.01
CA CYS A 353 13.14 -1.32 6.45
C CYS A 353 11.85 -1.52 7.25
N LEU A 354 11.51 -0.60 8.16
CA LEU A 354 10.28 -0.69 8.95
C LEU A 354 9.03 -0.61 8.06
N VAL A 355 9.01 0.28 7.07
CA VAL A 355 7.88 0.35 6.11
C VAL A 355 7.77 -0.92 5.29
N ALA A 356 8.87 -1.36 4.68
CA ALA A 356 8.89 -2.57 3.87
C ALA A 356 8.50 -3.80 4.70
N GLY A 357 9.00 -3.89 5.95
CA GLY A 357 8.64 -4.94 6.89
C GLY A 357 7.15 -4.95 7.23
N ASN A 358 6.58 -3.78 7.56
CA ASN A 358 5.16 -3.67 7.88
C ASN A 358 4.26 -4.07 6.69
N VAL A 359 4.61 -3.64 5.49
CA VAL A 359 3.92 -4.03 4.25
C VAL A 359 4.03 -5.54 4.01
N GLN A 360 5.21 -6.12 4.22
CA GLN A 360 5.45 -7.56 4.04
C GLN A 360 4.70 -8.42 5.06
N MET A 361 4.49 -7.94 6.28
CA MET A 361 3.71 -8.65 7.29
C MET A 361 2.26 -8.89 6.84
N VAL A 362 1.66 -7.96 6.10
CA VAL A 362 0.31 -8.13 5.54
C VAL A 362 0.31 -9.13 4.39
N HIS A 363 1.37 -9.13 3.55
CA HIS A 363 1.41 -9.95 2.35
C HIS A 363 1.82 -11.41 2.58
N GLY A 364 2.38 -11.77 3.72
CA GLY A 364 2.93 -13.12 3.79
C GLY A 364 3.36 -13.67 5.14
N PHE A 365 3.22 -12.91 6.21
CA PHE A 365 3.44 -13.46 7.54
C PHE A 365 2.10 -13.60 8.24
N ARG A 366 1.55 -14.81 8.25
CA ARG A 366 0.34 -15.16 9.01
C ARG A 366 0.59 -15.29 10.52
N GLY A 367 1.77 -14.92 11.01
CA GLY A 367 2.10 -15.02 12.42
C GLY A 367 1.52 -13.87 13.22
N GLU A 368 0.34 -14.03 13.82
CA GLU A 368 -0.19 -13.08 14.82
C GLU A 368 0.86 -12.72 15.88
N GLY A 369 1.75 -13.65 16.22
CA GLY A 369 2.83 -13.46 17.18
C GLY A 369 3.91 -12.43 16.79
N LEU A 370 4.03 -12.02 15.53
CA LEU A 370 5.05 -11.06 15.09
C LEU A 370 4.59 -9.60 15.13
N TRP A 371 3.29 -9.32 15.15
CA TRP A 371 2.76 -7.96 15.13
C TRP A 371 3.20 -7.14 16.34
N VAL A 372 3.08 -7.71 17.55
CA VAL A 372 3.44 -7.01 18.78
C VAL A 372 4.95 -6.73 18.86
N PRO A 373 5.88 -7.71 18.69
CA PRO A 373 7.32 -7.44 18.66
C PRO A 373 7.73 -6.41 17.61
N PHE A 374 7.13 -6.46 16.42
CA PHE A 374 7.42 -5.49 15.37
C PHE A 374 6.91 -4.11 15.72
N SER A 375 5.75 -3.99 16.35
CA SER A 375 5.22 -2.72 16.86
C SER A 375 6.12 -2.12 17.94
N PHE A 376 6.68 -2.94 18.83
CA PHE A 376 7.71 -2.49 19.77
C PHE A 376 8.93 -1.94 19.05
N ALA A 377 9.40 -2.57 17.98
CA ALA A 377 10.52 -2.07 17.18
C ALA A 377 10.20 -0.69 16.55
N VAL A 378 9.00 -0.52 15.99
CA VAL A 378 8.56 0.77 15.40
C VAL A 378 8.45 1.86 16.48
N CYS A 379 7.82 1.57 17.61
CA CYS A 379 7.67 2.52 18.71
C CYS A 379 9.03 2.89 19.32
N THR A 380 9.94 1.92 19.48
CA THR A 380 11.30 2.15 19.93
C THR A 380 12.07 3.03 18.96
N ALA A 381 11.97 2.77 17.65
CA ALA A 381 12.59 3.62 16.62
C ALA A 381 12.05 5.06 16.69
N PHE A 382 10.75 5.23 16.89
CA PHE A 382 10.14 6.56 17.09
C PHE A 382 10.71 7.27 18.31
N LEU A 383 10.72 6.60 19.47
CA LEU A 383 11.25 7.17 20.71
C LEU A 383 12.72 7.56 20.57
N LEU A 384 13.55 6.67 20.05
CA LEU A 384 14.97 6.95 19.81
C LEU A 384 15.16 8.14 18.85
N PHE A 385 14.32 8.26 17.82
CA PHE A 385 14.39 9.38 16.88
C PHE A 385 13.99 10.71 17.51
N VAL A 386 13.01 10.71 18.45
CA VAL A 386 12.65 11.85 19.27
C VAL A 386 13.83 12.25 20.16
N LEU A 387 14.41 11.29 20.91
CA LEU A 387 15.52 11.52 21.82
C LEU A 387 16.79 12.00 21.09
N ASP A 388 17.09 11.47 19.91
CA ASP A 388 18.20 11.94 19.05
C ASP A 388 18.08 13.44 18.72
N GLY A 389 16.84 13.98 18.70
CA GLY A 389 16.57 15.40 18.50
C GLY A 389 16.60 16.24 19.76
N ALA A 390 16.27 15.65 20.90
CA ALA A 390 16.17 16.36 22.16
C ALA A 390 17.54 16.64 22.80
N PHE A 391 18.53 15.76 22.60
CA PHE A 391 19.84 15.81 23.27
C PHE A 391 21.03 15.94 22.30
N PRO A 392 21.17 17.07 21.59
CA PRO A 392 22.27 17.25 20.61
C PRO A 392 23.67 17.25 21.22
N GLY A 393 23.82 17.49 22.52
CA GLY A 393 25.10 17.53 23.24
C GLY A 393 25.72 16.14 23.46
N GLN A 394 24.91 15.12 23.69
CA GLN A 394 25.40 13.72 23.82
C GLN A 394 25.81 13.13 22.47
N LYS A 395 25.28 13.67 21.36
CA LYS A 395 25.69 13.30 20.00
C LYS A 395 27.19 13.40 19.77
N ARG A 396 27.87 14.41 20.33
CA ARG A 396 29.31 14.54 20.15
C ARG A 396 30.08 13.37 20.76
N LYS A 397 29.62 12.84 21.90
CA LYS A 397 30.21 11.66 22.53
C LYS A 397 29.90 10.38 21.75
N ILE A 398 28.63 10.20 21.32
CA ILE A 398 28.20 9.04 20.53
C ILE A 398 28.78 9.09 19.11
N VAL A 399 28.79 10.23 18.44
CA VAL A 399 29.40 10.40 17.11
C VAL A 399 30.92 10.25 17.18
N ALA A 400 31.59 10.73 18.23
CA ALA A 400 33.03 10.50 18.46
C ALA A 400 33.32 9.02 18.76
N LEU A 401 32.41 8.30 19.42
CA LEU A 401 32.47 6.86 19.59
C LEU A 401 32.21 6.14 18.25
N LEU A 402 31.20 6.55 17.51
CA LEU A 402 30.86 6.00 16.19
C LEU A 402 31.91 6.34 15.10
N GLN A 403 32.63 7.46 15.20
CA GLN A 403 33.75 7.80 14.31
C GLN A 403 34.99 6.94 14.56
N LYS A 404 35.09 6.33 15.72
CA LYS A 404 36.11 5.29 16.01
C LYS A 404 35.72 3.93 15.47
N ILE A 405 34.47 3.77 15.01
CA ILE A 405 33.96 2.55 14.42
C ILE A 405 34.39 2.50 12.94
N PRO A 406 35.07 1.46 12.48
CA PRO A 406 35.55 1.37 11.11
C PRO A 406 34.45 1.48 10.07
N PRO A 407 34.71 2.01 8.86
CA PRO A 407 33.68 2.22 7.81
C PRO A 407 32.88 0.97 7.44
N TRP A 408 33.46 -0.22 7.65
CA TRP A 408 32.82 -1.51 7.38
C TRP A 408 31.67 -1.85 8.35
N THR A 409 31.50 -1.12 9.47
CA THR A 409 30.33 -1.30 10.37
C THR A 409 29.03 -0.74 9.79
N GLY A 410 29.10 0.03 8.70
CA GLY A 410 27.92 0.34 7.87
C GLY A 410 27.47 -0.83 7.01
N LEU A 411 28.31 -1.84 6.82
CA LEU A 411 28.04 -3.02 5.99
C LEU A 411 26.78 -3.80 6.46
N PRO A 412 26.55 -4.04 7.76
CA PRO A 412 25.32 -4.70 8.22
C PRO A 412 24.04 -3.97 7.81
N TYR A 413 24.03 -2.64 7.81
CA TYR A 413 22.86 -1.85 7.39
C TYR A 413 22.65 -1.94 5.87
N VAL A 414 23.72 -1.94 5.08
CA VAL A 414 23.65 -2.14 3.63
C VAL A 414 23.18 -3.56 3.32
N LEU A 415 23.70 -4.57 4.02
CA LEU A 415 23.25 -5.95 3.87
C LEU A 415 21.79 -6.13 4.27
N LEU A 416 21.34 -5.50 5.36
CA LEU A 416 19.92 -5.50 5.76
C LEU A 416 19.05 -4.84 4.68
N PHE A 417 19.48 -3.70 4.12
CA PHE A 417 18.77 -3.04 3.03
C PHE A 417 18.67 -3.94 1.79
N ILE A 418 19.77 -4.59 1.40
CA ILE A 418 19.80 -5.55 0.27
C ILE A 418 18.89 -6.75 0.57
N ALA A 419 18.95 -7.29 1.79
CA ALA A 419 18.10 -8.41 2.20
C ALA A 419 16.62 -8.05 2.17
N VAL A 420 16.23 -6.88 2.69
CA VAL A 420 14.84 -6.40 2.65
C VAL A 420 14.39 -6.14 1.22
N PHE A 421 15.23 -5.53 0.39
CA PHE A 421 14.96 -5.35 -1.04
C PHE A 421 14.80 -6.69 -1.75
N GLY A 422 15.73 -7.63 -1.52
CA GLY A 422 15.67 -8.99 -2.07
C GLY A 422 14.40 -9.72 -1.63
N MET A 423 13.97 -9.55 -0.37
CA MET A 423 12.71 -10.13 0.13
C MET A 423 11.48 -9.51 -0.54
N VAL A 424 11.48 -8.17 -0.79
CA VAL A 424 10.41 -7.50 -1.55
C VAL A 424 10.31 -8.07 -2.96
N VAL A 425 11.44 -8.19 -3.65
CA VAL A 425 11.52 -8.77 -5.01
C VAL A 425 11.10 -10.23 -5.01
N TYR A 426 11.64 -11.04 -4.08
CA TYR A 426 11.29 -12.45 -3.95
C TYR A 426 9.79 -12.65 -3.79
N LYS A 427 9.15 -11.94 -2.85
CA LYS A 427 7.69 -12.03 -2.65
C LYS A 427 6.91 -11.52 -3.83
N ALA A 428 7.34 -10.43 -4.44
CA ALA A 428 6.67 -9.86 -5.60
C ALA A 428 6.62 -10.83 -6.80
N PHE A 429 7.70 -11.57 -7.04
CA PHE A 429 7.84 -12.41 -8.24
C PHE A 429 7.65 -13.91 -7.99
N ILE A 430 8.00 -14.40 -6.80
CA ILE A 430 7.96 -15.84 -6.50
C ILE A 430 6.67 -16.21 -5.76
N MET A 431 6.17 -15.32 -4.89
CA MET A 431 4.93 -15.52 -4.13
C MET A 431 3.74 -14.72 -4.68
N SER A 432 3.83 -14.17 -5.88
CA SER A 432 2.66 -13.55 -6.51
C SER A 432 1.56 -14.58 -6.70
N PRO A 433 0.31 -14.25 -6.32
CA PRO A 433 -0.81 -15.16 -6.50
C PRO A 433 -0.97 -15.56 -7.96
N VAL A 434 -1.13 -16.85 -8.21
CA VAL A 434 -1.44 -17.37 -9.54
C VAL A 434 -2.88 -16.98 -9.87
N SER A 435 -3.07 -16.30 -11.00
CA SER A 435 -4.38 -15.87 -11.50
C SER A 435 -4.75 -16.58 -12.79
N ALA A 436 -6.04 -16.76 -13.03
CA ALA A 436 -6.53 -17.24 -14.30
C ALA A 436 -6.28 -16.17 -15.39
N ALA A 437 -5.59 -16.55 -16.46
CA ALA A 437 -5.54 -15.75 -17.68
C ALA A 437 -6.84 -16.03 -18.45
N LEU A 438 -7.75 -15.05 -18.48
CA LEU A 438 -9.04 -15.17 -19.16
C LEU A 438 -8.98 -14.52 -20.54
N SER A 439 -9.47 -15.21 -21.54
CA SER A 439 -9.82 -14.65 -22.85
C SER A 439 -11.26 -14.09 -22.83
N GLU A 440 -11.67 -13.39 -23.89
CA GLU A 440 -13.03 -12.83 -24.00
C GLU A 440 -14.15 -13.90 -23.95
N LYS A 441 -13.82 -15.15 -24.28
CA LYS A 441 -14.76 -16.27 -24.28
C LYS A 441 -14.67 -17.14 -23.03
N GLU A 442 -14.02 -16.67 -22.00
CA GLU A 442 -13.80 -17.42 -20.76
C GLU A 442 -14.31 -16.64 -19.54
N VAL A 443 -14.91 -17.39 -18.61
CA VAL A 443 -15.48 -16.86 -17.37
C VAL A 443 -15.12 -17.79 -16.20
N LEU A 444 -14.86 -17.19 -15.04
CA LEU A 444 -14.64 -17.96 -13.82
C LEU A 444 -15.96 -18.57 -13.33
N VAL A 445 -15.92 -19.81 -12.85
CA VAL A 445 -17.12 -20.54 -12.40
C VAL A 445 -17.87 -19.78 -11.33
N TYR A 446 -17.19 -19.11 -10.43
CA TYR A 446 -17.83 -18.37 -9.34
C TYR A 446 -18.46 -17.03 -9.78
N ASP A 447 -18.19 -16.58 -11.00
CA ASP A 447 -18.87 -15.42 -11.62
C ASP A 447 -20.17 -15.83 -12.33
N LEU A 448 -20.42 -17.13 -12.45
CA LEU A 448 -21.68 -17.67 -12.99
C LEU A 448 -22.79 -17.58 -11.95
N GLU A 449 -24.05 -17.69 -12.42
CA GLU A 449 -25.23 -17.76 -11.53
C GLU A 449 -25.13 -19.01 -10.63
N LYS A 450 -25.02 -18.79 -9.32
CA LYS A 450 -25.03 -19.86 -8.33
C LYS A 450 -26.44 -20.32 -8.08
N VAL A 451 -26.75 -21.56 -8.43
CA VAL A 451 -28.10 -22.16 -8.28
C VAL A 451 -28.29 -22.73 -6.88
N ARG A 452 -27.25 -23.39 -6.33
CA ARG A 452 -27.30 -24.04 -5.02
C ARG A 452 -25.92 -24.08 -4.39
N SER A 453 -25.88 -23.96 -3.06
CA SER A 453 -24.65 -24.08 -2.28
C SER A 453 -24.96 -24.84 -0.98
N GLU A 454 -24.32 -25.99 -0.80
CA GLU A 454 -24.42 -26.83 0.40
C GLU A 454 -23.06 -27.17 0.92
N GLN A 455 -22.85 -27.01 2.23
CA GLN A 455 -21.59 -27.34 2.88
C GLN A 455 -21.83 -27.61 4.38
N GLY A 456 -21.12 -28.58 4.92
CA GLY A 456 -21.28 -29.02 6.32
C GLY A 456 -20.59 -28.09 7.33
N TYR A 457 -19.59 -27.32 6.91
CA TYR A 457 -18.81 -26.44 7.79
C TYR A 457 -18.54 -25.11 7.12
N LYS A 458 -18.87 -23.99 7.79
CA LYS A 458 -18.79 -22.61 7.27
C LYS A 458 -19.51 -22.42 5.92
N SER A 459 -19.08 -21.46 5.15
CA SER A 459 -19.56 -21.21 3.79
C SER A 459 -18.39 -21.22 2.81
N PRO A 460 -18.61 -21.71 1.58
CA PRO A 460 -17.59 -21.68 0.55
C PRO A 460 -17.11 -20.24 0.31
N ALA A 461 -15.81 -20.04 0.18
CA ALA A 461 -15.17 -18.75 0.03
C ALA A 461 -14.56 -18.60 -1.37
N THR A 462 -14.85 -17.49 -2.05
CA THR A 462 -14.27 -17.15 -3.35
C THR A 462 -12.94 -16.42 -3.18
N GLY A 463 -11.88 -16.87 -3.86
CA GLY A 463 -10.54 -16.30 -3.76
C GLY A 463 -9.86 -16.51 -2.40
N LYS A 464 -10.44 -17.35 -1.55
CA LYS A 464 -9.96 -17.65 -0.20
C LYS A 464 -10.21 -19.12 0.14
N SER A 465 -9.42 -19.66 1.10
CA SER A 465 -9.72 -20.93 1.73
C SER A 465 -11.02 -20.86 2.54
N VAL A 466 -11.55 -21.98 2.94
CA VAL A 466 -12.77 -22.04 3.78
C VAL A 466 -12.57 -21.34 5.15
N GLU A 467 -11.35 -21.25 5.63
CA GLU A 467 -10.99 -20.50 6.85
C GLU A 467 -10.90 -18.99 6.65
N GLY A 468 -10.98 -18.52 5.38
CA GLY A 468 -10.87 -17.12 5.02
C GLY A 468 -9.43 -16.64 4.75
N ASN A 469 -8.47 -17.56 4.75
CA ASN A 469 -7.08 -17.33 4.37
C ASN A 469 -6.93 -17.26 2.83
N PRO A 470 -5.79 -16.76 2.26
CA PRO A 470 -5.51 -16.96 0.85
C PRO A 470 -5.51 -18.44 0.47
N LEU A 471 -6.09 -18.79 -0.67
CA LEU A 471 -6.00 -20.15 -1.22
C LEU A 471 -4.54 -20.52 -1.41
N THR A 472 -4.07 -21.58 -0.76
CA THR A 472 -2.69 -22.03 -0.84
C THR A 472 -2.62 -23.53 -1.08
N ALA A 473 -1.93 -23.90 -2.16
CA ALA A 473 -1.76 -25.30 -2.50
C ALA A 473 -0.37 -25.53 -3.12
N GLY A 474 0.36 -26.54 -2.60
CA GLY A 474 1.71 -26.85 -3.04
C GLY A 474 2.69 -25.68 -2.87
N GLY A 475 2.54 -24.89 -1.82
CA GLY A 475 3.37 -23.71 -1.53
C GLY A 475 3.11 -22.49 -2.41
N LYS A 476 2.09 -22.51 -3.26
CA LYS A 476 1.70 -21.39 -4.13
C LYS A 476 0.39 -20.77 -3.64
N VAL A 477 0.28 -19.46 -3.76
CA VAL A 477 -0.94 -18.72 -3.51
C VAL A 477 -1.73 -18.62 -4.82
N TYR A 478 -3.02 -18.92 -4.77
CA TYR A 478 -3.94 -18.79 -5.90
C TYR A 478 -4.92 -17.67 -5.62
N ARG A 479 -5.10 -16.82 -6.60
CA ARG A 479 -6.01 -15.67 -6.51
C ARG A 479 -7.44 -16.06 -6.85
N ASP A 480 -7.57 -16.86 -7.92
CA ASP A 480 -8.85 -17.22 -8.47
C ASP A 480 -9.13 -18.68 -8.12
N GLY A 481 -10.19 -18.90 -7.35
CA GLY A 481 -10.57 -20.24 -6.92
C GLY A 481 -11.70 -20.18 -5.90
N ILE A 482 -12.08 -21.35 -5.41
CA ILE A 482 -13.12 -21.54 -4.39
C ILE A 482 -12.58 -22.48 -3.34
N GLY A 483 -12.44 -21.98 -2.11
CA GLY A 483 -12.17 -22.83 -0.94
C GLY A 483 -13.48 -23.36 -0.37
N ALA A 484 -13.54 -24.66 -0.13
CA ALA A 484 -14.70 -25.34 0.41
C ALA A 484 -14.30 -26.45 1.37
N HIS A 485 -15.23 -26.88 2.23
CA HIS A 485 -15.04 -27.99 3.17
C HIS A 485 -15.92 -29.17 2.79
N ALA A 486 -15.34 -30.37 2.74
CA ALA A 486 -16.13 -31.57 2.49
C ALA A 486 -16.99 -31.98 3.72
N PRO A 487 -18.22 -32.48 3.52
CA PRO A 487 -18.92 -32.57 2.22
C PRO A 487 -19.43 -31.22 1.73
N SER A 488 -19.31 -30.97 0.42
CA SER A 488 -19.89 -29.76 -0.20
C SER A 488 -20.40 -30.02 -1.61
N LYS A 489 -21.42 -29.23 -2.01
CA LYS A 489 -21.97 -29.21 -3.38
C LYS A 489 -22.30 -27.79 -3.79
N LEU A 490 -21.59 -27.30 -4.80
CA LEU A 490 -21.74 -25.95 -5.35
C LEU A 490 -22.24 -26.08 -6.79
N VAL A 491 -23.49 -25.66 -7.04
CA VAL A 491 -24.15 -25.78 -8.36
C VAL A 491 -24.19 -24.43 -9.04
N TYR A 492 -23.65 -24.38 -10.27
CA TYR A 492 -23.64 -23.17 -11.10
C TYR A 492 -24.33 -23.43 -12.44
N ARG A 493 -25.00 -22.40 -12.96
CA ARG A 493 -25.64 -22.44 -14.29
C ARG A 493 -24.57 -22.15 -15.36
N LEU A 494 -24.45 -23.04 -16.32
CA LEU A 494 -23.53 -22.86 -17.45
C LEU A 494 -24.11 -21.85 -18.46
N PRO A 495 -23.26 -21.00 -19.06
CA PRO A 495 -23.67 -20.09 -20.11
C PRO A 495 -24.03 -20.88 -21.41
N LYS A 496 -24.89 -20.26 -22.23
CA LYS A 496 -25.16 -20.83 -23.56
C LYS A 496 -23.87 -20.95 -24.38
N GLY A 497 -23.65 -22.09 -25.01
CA GLY A 497 -22.45 -22.35 -25.79
C GLY A 497 -21.22 -22.75 -24.98
N ALA A 498 -21.39 -23.06 -23.68
CA ALA A 498 -20.31 -23.62 -22.88
C ALA A 498 -19.69 -24.85 -23.52
N ASP A 499 -18.37 -24.89 -23.57
CA ASP A 499 -17.60 -25.91 -24.30
C ASP A 499 -16.75 -26.77 -23.36
N SER A 500 -15.92 -26.13 -22.52
CA SER A 500 -15.06 -26.83 -21.56
C SER A 500 -14.96 -26.10 -20.22
N LEU A 501 -14.69 -26.87 -19.17
CA LEU A 501 -14.31 -26.40 -17.85
C LEU A 501 -12.88 -26.84 -17.57
N ARG A 502 -11.98 -25.90 -17.33
CA ARG A 502 -10.62 -26.13 -16.83
C ARG A 502 -10.56 -25.77 -15.35
N PHE A 503 -9.85 -26.56 -14.57
CA PHE A 503 -9.69 -26.30 -13.14
C PHE A 503 -8.47 -27.01 -12.58
N GLY A 504 -7.94 -26.49 -11.49
CA GLY A 504 -7.03 -27.20 -10.60
C GLY A 504 -7.76 -27.63 -9.32
N TYR A 505 -7.19 -28.58 -8.62
CA TYR A 505 -7.70 -29.04 -7.34
C TYR A 505 -6.58 -29.49 -6.42
N ALA A 506 -6.75 -29.24 -5.12
CA ALA A 506 -5.84 -29.65 -4.06
C ALA A 506 -6.54 -29.56 -2.69
N VAL A 507 -5.95 -30.19 -1.68
CA VAL A 507 -6.21 -29.83 -0.27
C VAL A 507 -5.44 -28.55 0.04
N ASP A 508 -6.06 -27.55 0.70
CA ASP A 508 -5.39 -26.31 1.06
C ASP A 508 -4.22 -26.59 2.01
N ASP A 509 -3.09 -25.90 1.81
CA ASP A 509 -1.88 -26.05 2.64
C ASP A 509 -2.11 -25.70 4.12
N GLU A 510 -3.23 -25.03 4.46
CA GLU A 510 -3.62 -24.78 5.86
C GLU A 510 -4.08 -26.06 6.57
N SER A 511 -4.51 -27.07 5.82
CA SER A 511 -4.95 -28.34 6.38
C SER A 511 -3.79 -29.34 6.51
N SER A 512 -3.64 -29.92 7.69
CA SER A 512 -2.61 -30.94 7.95
C SER A 512 -3.09 -32.38 7.77
N SER A 513 -4.40 -32.61 7.68
CA SER A 513 -5.01 -33.96 7.78
C SER A 513 -6.14 -34.21 6.77
N GLY A 514 -6.38 -33.33 5.81
CA GLY A 514 -7.47 -33.49 4.84
C GLY A 514 -7.25 -34.66 3.90
N GLU A 515 -8.32 -35.44 3.66
CA GLU A 515 -8.37 -36.57 2.74
C GLU A 515 -9.74 -36.61 2.03
N LEU A 516 -9.78 -36.15 0.78
CA LEU A 516 -11.05 -35.95 0.07
C LEU A 516 -10.97 -36.24 -1.42
N ARG A 517 -12.12 -36.35 -2.08
CA ARG A 517 -12.25 -36.45 -3.54
C ARG A 517 -12.97 -35.23 -4.11
N PHE A 518 -12.50 -34.79 -5.25
CA PHE A 518 -13.13 -33.76 -6.08
C PHE A 518 -13.97 -34.42 -7.16
N ILE A 519 -15.22 -33.98 -7.32
CA ILE A 519 -16.17 -34.56 -8.26
C ILE A 519 -16.81 -33.42 -9.07
N ILE A 520 -16.82 -33.54 -10.39
CA ILE A 520 -17.59 -32.68 -11.27
C ILE A 520 -18.83 -33.45 -11.74
N ARG A 521 -20.02 -32.83 -11.52
CA ARG A 521 -21.26 -33.33 -12.13
C ARG A 521 -21.79 -32.35 -13.17
N LEU A 522 -22.32 -32.88 -14.24
CA LEU A 522 -23.04 -32.14 -15.27
C LEU A 522 -24.50 -32.62 -15.23
N ASP A 523 -25.44 -31.69 -15.08
CA ASP A 523 -26.87 -31.98 -14.91
C ASP A 523 -27.12 -33.16 -13.94
N ASN A 524 -26.40 -33.12 -12.79
CA ASN A 524 -26.42 -34.10 -11.70
C ASN A 524 -25.75 -35.49 -12.01
N GLN A 525 -25.25 -35.74 -13.20
CA GLN A 525 -24.49 -36.96 -13.52
C GLN A 525 -22.99 -36.74 -13.34
N ILE A 526 -22.27 -37.74 -12.79
CA ILE A 526 -20.82 -37.65 -12.62
C ILE A 526 -20.17 -37.60 -14.02
N ALA A 527 -19.48 -36.51 -14.31
CA ALA A 527 -18.69 -36.33 -15.52
C ALA A 527 -17.20 -36.59 -15.30
N TRP A 528 -16.72 -36.33 -14.06
CA TRP A 528 -15.32 -36.53 -13.70
C TRP A 528 -15.17 -36.69 -12.19
N THR A 529 -14.15 -37.43 -11.74
CA THR A 529 -13.77 -37.59 -10.33
C THR A 529 -12.26 -37.70 -10.22
N SER A 530 -11.69 -37.10 -9.18
CA SER A 530 -10.29 -37.31 -8.80
C SER A 530 -10.07 -38.68 -8.16
N GLY A 531 -8.82 -39.10 -8.02
CA GLY A 531 -8.42 -40.02 -6.96
C GLY A 531 -8.62 -39.37 -5.58
N VAL A 532 -8.16 -40.08 -4.54
CA VAL A 532 -8.09 -39.50 -3.18
C VAL A 532 -6.96 -38.48 -3.16
N VAL A 533 -7.27 -37.25 -2.74
CA VAL A 533 -6.32 -36.14 -2.60
C VAL A 533 -6.09 -35.89 -1.12
N ARG A 534 -4.82 -35.78 -0.74
CA ARG A 534 -4.39 -35.60 0.66
C ARG A 534 -3.72 -34.27 0.88
N SER A 535 -3.68 -33.86 2.14
CA SER A 535 -2.86 -32.71 2.55
C SER A 535 -1.42 -32.89 2.07
N ARG A 536 -0.84 -31.79 1.54
CA ARG A 536 0.50 -31.71 0.94
C ARG A 536 0.68 -32.39 -0.43
N ASP A 537 -0.36 -32.99 -1.01
CA ASP A 537 -0.29 -33.39 -2.41
C ASP A 537 -0.10 -32.17 -3.31
N THR A 538 0.63 -32.33 -4.41
CA THR A 538 0.81 -31.25 -5.39
C THR A 538 -0.51 -30.95 -6.10
N PRO A 539 -0.86 -29.68 -6.34
CA PRO A 539 -2.05 -29.32 -7.10
C PRO A 539 -2.05 -29.96 -8.48
N VAL A 540 -3.18 -30.52 -8.87
CA VAL A 540 -3.37 -31.13 -10.19
C VAL A 540 -4.31 -30.26 -11.01
N PHE A 541 -3.96 -30.00 -12.28
CA PHE A 541 -4.76 -29.24 -13.23
C PHE A 541 -5.30 -30.16 -14.31
N THR A 542 -6.59 -30.02 -14.63
CA THR A 542 -7.29 -30.84 -15.62
C THR A 542 -8.46 -30.08 -16.26
N GLY A 543 -9.20 -30.72 -17.11
CA GLY A 543 -10.40 -30.15 -17.71
C GLY A 543 -11.40 -31.22 -18.12
N VAL A 544 -12.65 -30.80 -18.27
CA VAL A 544 -13.77 -31.64 -18.67
C VAL A 544 -14.63 -30.93 -19.73
N SER A 545 -15.15 -31.64 -20.74
CA SER A 545 -16.12 -31.06 -21.67
C SER A 545 -17.45 -30.84 -20.95
N VAL A 546 -18.01 -29.63 -21.09
CA VAL A 546 -19.32 -29.27 -20.53
C VAL A 546 -20.38 -29.03 -21.62
N ARG A 547 -20.11 -29.50 -22.83
CA ARG A 547 -21.00 -29.32 -23.99
C ARG A 547 -22.38 -29.90 -23.73
N GLY A 548 -23.41 -29.09 -23.96
CA GLY A 548 -24.81 -29.50 -23.86
C GLY A 548 -25.36 -29.54 -22.41
N ALA A 549 -24.51 -29.43 -21.41
CA ALA A 549 -24.96 -29.36 -20.02
C ALA A 549 -25.52 -27.96 -19.68
N LYS A 550 -26.50 -27.92 -18.78
CA LYS A 550 -27.14 -26.71 -18.28
C LYS A 550 -26.52 -26.26 -16.97
N THR A 551 -26.05 -27.21 -16.17
CA THR A 551 -25.48 -26.94 -14.83
C THR A 551 -24.19 -27.72 -14.64
N VAL A 552 -23.27 -27.12 -13.87
CA VAL A 552 -22.08 -27.79 -13.33
C VAL A 552 -22.15 -27.79 -11.82
N THR A 553 -21.82 -28.93 -11.20
CA THR A 553 -21.67 -29.06 -9.76
C THR A 553 -20.20 -29.32 -9.43
N LEU A 554 -19.64 -28.51 -8.58
CA LEU A 554 -18.36 -28.74 -7.92
C LEU A 554 -18.67 -29.42 -6.57
N GLU A 555 -18.29 -30.68 -6.43
CA GLU A 555 -18.59 -31.47 -5.22
C GLU A 555 -17.29 -31.94 -4.56
N LEU A 556 -17.22 -31.79 -3.22
CA LEU A 556 -16.17 -32.39 -2.37
C LEU A 556 -16.79 -33.53 -1.55
N SER A 557 -16.13 -34.68 -1.58
CA SER A 557 -16.55 -35.87 -0.82
C SER A 557 -15.46 -36.29 0.16
N PRO A 558 -15.73 -36.34 1.46
CA PRO A 558 -14.75 -36.80 2.45
C PRO A 558 -14.42 -38.28 2.25
N GLN A 559 -13.20 -38.66 2.63
CA GLN A 559 -12.73 -40.06 2.59
C GLN A 559 -12.38 -40.53 4.02
N GLY A 560 -13.40 -40.68 4.84
CA GLY A 560 -13.27 -40.99 6.24
C GLY A 560 -13.79 -39.88 7.15
N SER A 561 -12.96 -39.37 8.07
CA SER A 561 -13.29 -38.19 8.87
C SER A 561 -13.24 -36.94 7.97
N ASP A 562 -14.19 -36.03 8.11
CA ASP A 562 -14.20 -34.74 7.43
C ASP A 562 -13.31 -33.69 8.09
N SER A 563 -12.64 -34.02 9.19
CA SER A 563 -11.78 -33.08 9.92
C SER A 563 -10.58 -32.65 9.07
N GLY A 564 -10.52 -31.35 8.77
CA GLY A 564 -9.46 -30.78 7.94
C GLY A 564 -9.64 -30.98 6.43
N ASP A 565 -10.81 -31.42 5.97
CA ASP A 565 -11.10 -31.62 4.54
C ASP A 565 -11.37 -30.30 3.82
N HIS A 566 -10.36 -29.40 3.86
CA HIS A 566 -10.36 -28.11 3.18
C HIS A 566 -9.88 -28.29 1.73
N GLY A 567 -10.82 -28.31 0.79
CA GLY A 567 -10.52 -28.51 -0.63
C GLY A 567 -10.64 -27.23 -1.42
N ASP A 568 -9.67 -27.01 -2.29
CA ASP A 568 -9.58 -25.85 -3.17
C ASP A 568 -9.84 -26.23 -4.61
N TRP A 569 -10.83 -25.56 -5.23
CA TRP A 569 -11.00 -25.50 -6.66
C TRP A 569 -10.19 -24.32 -7.21
N LEU A 570 -9.07 -24.59 -7.86
CA LEU A 570 -8.10 -23.60 -8.31
C LEU A 570 -8.36 -23.22 -9.78
N LEU A 571 -8.39 -21.92 -10.07
CA LEU A 571 -8.54 -21.35 -11.42
C LEU A 571 -9.69 -22.01 -12.22
N PRO A 572 -10.91 -22.17 -11.68
CA PRO A 572 -12.00 -22.86 -12.36
C PRO A 572 -12.60 -21.95 -13.45
N VAL A 573 -12.31 -22.24 -14.72
CA VAL A 573 -12.66 -21.44 -15.89
C VAL A 573 -13.53 -22.23 -16.84
N VAL A 574 -14.68 -21.66 -17.22
CA VAL A 574 -15.54 -22.15 -18.31
C VAL A 574 -15.23 -21.38 -19.58
N SER A 575 -14.97 -22.07 -20.67
CA SER A 575 -14.87 -21.49 -22.03
C SER A 575 -16.18 -21.64 -22.79
N THR A 576 -16.49 -20.65 -23.61
CA THR A 576 -17.59 -20.70 -24.60
C THR A 576 -17.03 -20.71 -26.00
N ARG A 577 -17.83 -21.22 -26.95
CA ARG A 577 -17.45 -21.28 -28.39
C ARG A 577 -17.44 -19.90 -29.04
#